data_348fb1bbf407ac638d9f102e0ba17954
#
_entry.id   348fb1bbf407ac638d9f102e0ba17954
#
_cell.length_a   1.000
_cell.length_b   1.000
_cell.length_c   1.000
_cell.angle_alpha   90.00
_cell.angle_beta   90.00
_cell.angle_gamma   90.00
#
_symmetry.space_group_name_H-M   'P 1'
#
loop_
_entity.id
_entity.type
_entity.pdbx_description
1 polymer ?
#
loop_
_entity_poly.entity_id
_entity_poly.type
_entity_poly.pdbx_seq_one_letter_code
_entity_poly.pdbx_strand_id
1 'polypeptide(L)'
;MDTDKVKKFYPCGVVHSSLYVGPNGAVTPCMSMCGAEVESWFPNIFQTPLTEILSDSSYTQLTGKKISYILDHVDECRECPYRYRCCGGCRAQATGQSCADYYGKDPIVCEMFKGGWVDKVTPYAAEIFGEDKQMSRPKSDCD
;
A
#
# COMPACT_ATOMS: atom_id res chain seq x y z
N MET A 1 -15.90 -5.02 11.39
CA MET A 1 -14.58 -4.38 11.22
C MET A 1 -14.69 -2.94 11.67
N ASP A 2 -13.82 -2.48 12.57
CA ASP A 2 -13.81 -1.10 13.08
C ASP A 2 -13.21 -0.17 12.01
N THR A 3 -14.08 0.59 11.34
CA THR A 3 -13.70 1.49 10.23
C THR A 3 -12.85 2.66 10.70
N ASP A 4 -13.03 3.15 11.92
CA ASP A 4 -12.24 4.28 12.44
C ASP A 4 -10.82 3.86 12.78
N LYS A 5 -10.64 2.60 13.13
CA LYS A 5 -9.31 2.02 13.30
C LYS A 5 -8.61 1.85 11.96
N VAL A 6 -9.31 1.36 10.93
CA VAL A 6 -8.75 1.16 9.58
C VAL A 6 -8.26 2.47 8.98
N LYS A 7 -9.00 3.56 9.13
CA LYS A 7 -8.62 4.89 8.62
C LYS A 7 -7.25 5.37 9.12
N LYS A 8 -6.84 4.94 10.31
CA LYS A 8 -5.58 5.36 10.96
C LYS A 8 -4.36 4.56 10.51
N PHE A 9 -4.55 3.43 9.82
CA PHE A 9 -3.44 2.65 9.30
C PHE A 9 -2.84 3.27 8.04
N TYR A 10 -1.65 2.81 7.71
CA TYR A 10 -1.01 3.11 6.44
C TYR A 10 -1.47 2.11 5.38
N PRO A 11 -1.57 2.51 4.10
CA PRO A 11 -2.06 1.65 3.02
C PRO A 11 -1.15 0.43 2.77
N CYS A 12 0.12 0.55 3.13
CA CYS A 12 1.07 -0.56 3.06
C CYS A 12 1.89 -0.62 4.34
N GLY A 13 1.84 -1.76 5.06
CA GLY A 13 2.60 -1.94 6.29
C GLY A 13 4.11 -2.01 6.09
N VAL A 14 4.56 -2.38 4.89
CA VAL A 14 5.99 -2.54 4.55
C VAL A 14 6.74 -1.22 4.62
N VAL A 15 6.13 -0.12 4.20
CA VAL A 15 6.78 1.21 4.12
C VAL A 15 7.29 1.77 5.46
N HIS A 16 6.83 1.21 6.58
CA HIS A 16 7.24 1.61 7.93
C HIS A 16 8.16 0.60 8.62
N SER A 17 8.38 -0.56 8.00
CA SER A 17 9.24 -1.62 8.54
C SER A 17 10.46 -1.90 7.69
N SER A 18 10.43 -1.52 6.42
CA SER A 18 11.53 -1.72 5.48
C SER A 18 11.49 -0.69 4.37
N LEU A 19 12.61 -0.51 3.71
CA LEU A 19 12.75 0.25 2.47
C LEU A 19 13.57 -0.58 1.48
N TYR A 20 13.45 -0.28 0.22
CA TYR A 20 14.23 -0.90 -0.83
C TYR A 20 15.21 0.13 -1.42
N VAL A 21 16.47 -0.27 -1.54
CA VAL A 21 17.50 0.56 -2.21
C VAL A 21 17.86 -0.13 -3.52
N GLY A 22 17.58 0.52 -4.63
CA GLY A 22 17.92 0.03 -5.95
C GLY A 22 19.43 0.08 -6.23
N PRO A 23 19.93 -0.65 -7.23
CA PRO A 23 21.34 -0.64 -7.57
C PRO A 23 21.85 0.72 -8.04
N ASN A 24 20.97 1.61 -8.50
CA ASN A 24 21.24 3.01 -8.86
C ASN A 24 21.15 3.97 -7.66
N GLY A 25 20.90 3.46 -6.45
CA GLY A 25 20.77 4.25 -5.21
C GLY A 25 19.38 4.83 -4.96
N ALA A 26 18.39 4.61 -5.81
CA ALA A 26 17.03 5.06 -5.57
C ALA A 26 16.43 4.36 -4.34
N VAL A 27 15.80 5.13 -3.44
CA VAL A 27 15.18 4.62 -2.21
C VAL A 27 13.68 4.58 -2.37
N THR A 28 13.13 3.39 -2.62
CA THR A 28 11.70 3.18 -2.88
C THR A 28 11.00 2.44 -1.74
N PRO A 29 9.66 2.56 -1.59
CA PRO A 29 8.89 1.85 -0.57
C PRO A 29 8.90 0.33 -0.73
N CYS A 30 9.03 -0.15 -1.96
CA CYS A 30 9.09 -1.58 -2.24
C CYS A 30 9.79 -1.85 -3.58
N MET A 31 10.20 -3.09 -3.78
CA MET A 31 10.87 -3.58 -4.98
C MET A 31 10.06 -3.32 -6.27
N SER A 32 8.74 -3.37 -6.21
CA SER A 32 7.88 -3.18 -7.38
C SER A 32 7.89 -1.76 -7.95
N MET A 33 8.49 -0.80 -7.25
CA MET A 33 8.67 0.59 -7.70
C MET A 33 10.08 0.85 -8.21
N CYS A 34 11.02 -0.08 -8.00
CA CYS A 34 12.39 0.03 -8.47
C CYS A 34 12.44 -0.21 -9.98
N GLY A 35 13.13 0.66 -10.72
CA GLY A 35 13.22 0.60 -12.18
C GLY A 35 11.94 1.01 -12.93
N ALA A 36 10.86 1.33 -12.23
CA ALA A 36 9.65 1.89 -12.82
C ALA A 36 9.77 3.40 -13.00
N GLU A 37 8.91 3.98 -13.83
CA GLU A 37 8.89 5.44 -14.07
C GLU A 37 8.78 6.23 -12.76
N VAL A 38 7.99 5.72 -11.82
CA VAL A 38 7.77 6.33 -10.50
C VAL A 38 8.99 6.32 -9.58
N GLU A 39 10.05 5.58 -9.91
CA GLU A 39 11.29 5.58 -9.14
C GLU A 39 11.88 7.00 -9.00
N SER A 40 11.72 7.82 -10.04
CA SER A 40 12.19 9.22 -10.06
C SER A 40 11.50 10.12 -9.02
N TRP A 41 10.38 9.70 -8.44
CA TRP A 41 9.68 10.45 -7.39
C TRP A 41 10.36 10.32 -6.03
N PHE A 42 11.24 9.34 -5.89
CA PHE A 42 11.88 8.98 -4.64
C PHE A 42 13.33 9.50 -4.58
N PRO A 43 13.85 9.76 -3.37
CA PRO A 43 15.19 10.24 -3.20
C PRO A 43 16.24 9.17 -3.54
N ASN A 44 17.49 9.63 -3.73
CA ASN A 44 18.63 8.78 -4.01
C ASN A 44 19.65 8.85 -2.87
N ILE A 45 20.05 7.69 -2.33
CA ILE A 45 20.96 7.60 -1.18
C ILE A 45 22.38 8.10 -1.48
N PHE A 46 22.78 8.17 -2.77
CA PHE A 46 24.06 8.76 -3.18
C PHE A 46 24.04 10.29 -3.18
N GLN A 47 22.83 10.90 -3.09
CA GLN A 47 22.64 12.35 -3.12
C GLN A 47 22.14 12.90 -1.79
N THR A 48 21.35 12.09 -1.06
CA THR A 48 20.66 12.49 0.16
C THR A 48 20.96 11.49 1.28
N PRO A 49 21.44 11.93 2.45
CA PRO A 49 21.68 11.03 3.58
C PRO A 49 20.42 10.28 4.00
N LEU A 50 20.57 9.03 4.42
CA LEU A 50 19.44 8.17 4.82
C LEU A 50 18.60 8.80 5.95
N THR A 51 19.25 9.49 6.88
CA THR A 51 18.57 10.20 7.97
C THR A 51 17.62 11.27 7.47
N GLU A 52 18.01 12.02 6.44
CA GLU A 52 17.18 13.03 5.80
C GLU A 52 16.06 12.38 4.98
N ILE A 53 16.38 11.30 4.23
CA ILE A 53 15.38 10.52 3.48
C ILE A 53 14.25 10.07 4.40
N LEU A 54 14.58 9.60 5.60
CA LEU A 54 13.61 9.05 6.55
C LEU A 54 12.92 10.09 7.43
N SER A 55 13.38 11.33 7.45
CA SER A 55 12.79 12.41 8.27
C SER A 55 12.01 13.43 7.46
N ASP A 56 12.56 13.92 6.36
CA ASP A 56 11.94 14.97 5.55
C ASP A 56 12.34 14.84 4.07
N SER A 57 11.61 14.05 3.33
CA SER A 57 11.84 13.84 1.91
C SER A 57 10.55 13.51 1.16
N SER A 58 10.63 13.40 -0.17
CA SER A 58 9.53 12.90 -0.99
C SER A 58 9.12 11.48 -0.58
N TYR A 59 10.06 10.66 -0.07
CA TYR A 59 9.75 9.33 0.48
C TYR A 59 8.74 9.42 1.64
N THR A 60 9.04 10.22 2.67
CA THR A 60 8.17 10.38 3.85
C THR A 60 6.87 11.10 3.51
N GLN A 61 6.90 12.06 2.61
CA GLN A 61 5.71 12.77 2.16
C GLN A 61 4.73 11.84 1.42
N LEU A 62 5.22 10.98 0.53
CA LEU A 62 4.40 10.02 -0.21
C LEU A 62 3.91 8.88 0.69
N THR A 63 4.79 8.29 1.49
CA THR A 63 4.47 7.11 2.29
C THR A 63 3.74 7.42 3.59
N GLY A 64 3.82 8.65 4.09
CA GLY A 64 3.26 9.08 5.37
C GLY A 64 1.74 9.25 5.41
N LYS A 65 1.04 9.12 4.27
CA LYS A 65 -0.42 9.29 4.23
C LYS A 65 -1.14 8.05 4.73
N LYS A 66 -2.20 8.30 5.51
CA LYS A 66 -3.07 7.24 6.07
C LYS A 66 -4.07 6.73 5.01
N ILE A 67 -4.69 5.59 5.28
CA ILE A 67 -5.75 5.02 4.43
C ILE A 67 -6.88 6.04 4.22
N SER A 68 -7.28 6.80 5.23
CA SER A 68 -8.29 7.85 5.08
C SER A 68 -7.95 8.81 3.94
N TYR A 69 -6.70 9.29 3.88
CA TYR A 69 -6.27 10.19 2.82
C TYR A 69 -6.42 9.55 1.42
N ILE A 70 -5.98 8.30 1.27
CA ILE A 70 -6.08 7.56 0.00
C ILE A 70 -7.55 7.41 -0.44
N LEU A 71 -8.43 7.04 0.51
CA LEU A 71 -9.84 6.81 0.21
C LEU A 71 -10.60 8.10 -0.13
N ASP A 72 -10.16 9.24 0.41
CA ASP A 72 -10.76 10.53 0.13
C ASP A 72 -10.18 11.20 -1.12
N HIS A 73 -8.99 10.79 -1.56
CA HIS A 73 -8.31 11.31 -2.74
C HIS A 73 -9.01 10.92 -4.06
N VAL A 74 -9.58 9.73 -4.12
CA VAL A 74 -10.26 9.20 -5.30
C VAL A 74 -11.78 9.22 -5.07
N ASP A 75 -12.52 10.00 -5.86
CA ASP A 75 -13.97 10.16 -5.70
C ASP A 75 -14.73 8.83 -5.72
N GLU A 76 -14.38 7.91 -6.62
CA GLU A 76 -14.96 6.57 -6.67
C GLU A 76 -14.72 5.75 -5.38
N CYS A 77 -13.62 5.98 -4.67
CA CYS A 77 -13.30 5.27 -3.43
C CYS A 77 -14.07 5.84 -2.26
N ARG A 78 -14.37 7.14 -2.28
CA ARG A 78 -15.08 7.85 -1.20
C ARG A 78 -16.45 7.23 -0.92
N GLU A 79 -17.18 6.85 -1.96
CA GLU A 79 -18.52 6.27 -1.88
C GLU A 79 -18.54 4.74 -2.06
N CYS A 80 -17.38 4.09 -2.19
CA CYS A 80 -17.29 2.67 -2.48
C CYS A 80 -17.66 1.81 -1.25
N PRO A 81 -18.58 0.85 -1.36
CA PRO A 81 -18.94 -0.04 -0.24
C PRO A 81 -17.77 -0.93 0.23
N TYR A 82 -16.77 -1.16 -0.63
CA TYR A 82 -15.60 -2.00 -0.32
C TYR A 82 -14.41 -1.20 0.22
N ARG A 83 -14.50 0.12 0.34
CA ARG A 83 -13.36 1.00 0.64
C ARG A 83 -12.52 0.59 1.85
N TYR A 84 -13.15 0.12 2.91
CA TYR A 84 -12.45 -0.30 4.14
C TYR A 84 -11.96 -1.74 4.11
N ARG A 85 -12.35 -2.52 3.11
CA ARG A 85 -11.80 -3.86 2.86
C ARG A 85 -10.62 -3.81 1.90
N CYS A 86 -10.72 -3.06 0.80
CA CYS A 86 -9.64 -2.92 -0.18
C CYS A 86 -8.58 -1.88 0.22
N CYS A 87 -8.94 -0.86 1.02
CA CYS A 87 -8.04 0.19 1.52
C CYS A 87 -7.24 0.92 0.41
N GLY A 88 -7.81 1.02 -0.79
CA GLY A 88 -7.15 1.61 -1.96
C GLY A 88 -6.17 0.67 -2.68
N GLY A 89 -5.90 -0.51 -2.14
CA GLY A 89 -5.04 -1.53 -2.76
C GLY A 89 -3.53 -1.24 -2.69
N CYS A 90 -2.77 -1.84 -3.59
CA CYS A 90 -1.32 -1.73 -3.67
C CYS A 90 -0.89 -0.40 -4.31
N ARG A 91 0.02 0.33 -3.67
CA ARG A 91 0.51 1.62 -4.18
C ARG A 91 1.32 1.47 -5.46
N ALA A 92 2.09 0.39 -5.59
CA ALA A 92 2.84 0.10 -6.83
C ALA A 92 1.90 -0.17 -8.01
N GLN A 93 0.76 -0.83 -7.79
CA GLN A 93 -0.24 -1.04 -8.84
C GLN A 93 -0.99 0.25 -9.19
N ALA A 94 -1.24 1.11 -8.21
CA ALA A 94 -1.85 2.42 -8.45
C ALA A 94 -0.97 3.30 -9.33
N THR A 95 0.36 3.26 -9.13
CA THR A 95 1.33 4.03 -9.94
C THR A 95 1.63 3.42 -11.31
N GLY A 96 1.34 2.15 -11.53
CA GLY A 96 1.57 1.45 -12.80
C GLY A 96 0.56 1.77 -13.91
N GLN A 97 -0.30 2.77 -13.73
CA GLN A 97 -1.29 3.19 -14.73
C GLN A 97 -0.78 4.35 -15.60
N SER A 98 -1.44 4.58 -16.74
CA SER A 98 -1.09 5.63 -17.68
C SER A 98 -1.11 7.05 -17.11
N CYS A 99 -1.85 7.27 -16.04
CA CYS A 99 -1.84 8.49 -15.24
C CYS A 99 -1.35 8.13 -13.83
N ALA A 100 -0.05 7.87 -13.70
CA ALA A 100 0.55 7.42 -12.46
C ALA A 100 0.22 8.35 -11.29
N ASP A 101 -0.42 7.81 -10.26
CA ASP A 101 -0.79 8.52 -9.05
C ASP A 101 -0.56 7.62 -7.83
N TYR A 102 0.36 8.01 -6.96
CA TYR A 102 0.65 7.25 -5.74
C TYR A 102 -0.57 7.07 -4.84
N TYR A 103 -1.48 8.01 -4.86
CA TYR A 103 -2.72 7.99 -4.06
C TYR A 103 -3.92 7.48 -4.84
N GLY A 104 -3.74 7.14 -6.10
CA GLY A 104 -4.77 6.60 -6.97
C GLY A 104 -5.31 5.23 -6.51
N LYS A 105 -6.36 4.77 -7.13
CA LYS A 105 -6.89 3.42 -6.89
C LYS A 105 -5.99 2.36 -7.54
N ASP A 106 -5.84 1.22 -6.88
CA ASP A 106 -5.32 0.02 -7.49
C ASP A 106 -6.41 -0.61 -8.39
N PRO A 107 -6.22 -0.65 -9.72
CA PRO A 107 -7.24 -1.14 -10.62
C PRO A 107 -7.47 -2.65 -10.49
N ILE A 108 -6.43 -3.42 -10.14
CA ILE A 108 -6.52 -4.88 -10.00
C ILE A 108 -7.36 -5.22 -8.78
N VAL A 109 -7.01 -4.66 -7.62
CA VAL A 109 -7.78 -4.88 -6.39
C VAL A 109 -9.19 -4.32 -6.52
N CYS A 110 -9.36 -3.18 -7.18
CA CYS A 110 -10.68 -2.61 -7.45
C CYS A 110 -11.56 -3.58 -8.24
N GLU A 111 -11.02 -4.18 -9.32
CA GLU A 111 -11.73 -5.18 -10.12
C GLU A 111 -12.01 -6.46 -9.33
N MET A 112 -11.08 -6.91 -8.50
CA MET A 112 -11.28 -8.08 -7.64
C MET A 112 -12.50 -7.92 -6.72
N PHE A 113 -12.70 -6.74 -6.14
CA PHE A 113 -13.84 -6.47 -5.27
C PHE A 113 -15.13 -6.20 -6.06
N LYS A 114 -15.10 -5.28 -7.04
CA LYS A 114 -16.28 -4.88 -7.81
C LYS A 114 -16.75 -5.98 -8.77
N GLY A 115 -15.83 -6.76 -9.33
CA GLY A 115 -16.13 -7.93 -10.18
C GLY A 115 -16.58 -9.17 -9.40
N GLY A 116 -16.67 -9.09 -8.06
CA GLY A 116 -17.14 -10.19 -7.20
C GLY A 116 -16.15 -11.37 -7.08
N TRP A 117 -14.88 -11.19 -7.47
CA TRP A 117 -13.87 -12.25 -7.37
C TRP A 117 -13.54 -12.60 -5.93
N VAL A 118 -13.53 -11.60 -5.04
CA VAL A 118 -13.26 -11.84 -3.61
C VAL A 118 -14.31 -12.79 -3.02
N ASP A 119 -15.58 -12.59 -3.35
CA ASP A 119 -16.66 -13.43 -2.85
C ASP A 119 -16.62 -14.83 -3.45
N LYS A 120 -16.17 -14.97 -4.70
CA LYS A 120 -15.99 -16.29 -5.35
C LYS A 120 -14.84 -17.10 -4.74
N VAL A 121 -13.74 -16.47 -4.31
CA VAL A 121 -12.56 -17.18 -3.77
C VAL A 121 -12.62 -17.38 -2.26
N THR A 122 -13.41 -16.59 -1.53
CA THR A 122 -13.54 -16.68 -0.07
C THR A 122 -13.92 -18.08 0.44
N PRO A 123 -14.87 -18.81 -0.16
CA PRO A 123 -15.21 -20.17 0.29
C PRO A 123 -14.02 -21.13 0.21
N TYR A 124 -13.23 -21.05 -0.86
CA TYR A 124 -12.03 -21.90 -1.04
C TYR A 124 -10.93 -21.53 -0.04
N ALA A 125 -10.77 -20.25 0.26
CA ALA A 125 -9.83 -19.83 1.29
C ALA A 125 -10.23 -20.34 2.67
N ALA A 126 -11.51 -20.31 3.02
CA ALA A 126 -12.04 -20.88 4.27
C ALA A 126 -11.82 -22.40 4.35
N GLU A 127 -11.99 -23.13 3.24
CA GLU A 127 -11.73 -24.57 3.16
C GLU A 127 -10.25 -24.89 3.40
N ILE A 128 -9.32 -24.11 2.79
CA ILE A 128 -7.87 -24.35 2.88
C ILE A 128 -7.31 -23.92 4.24
N PHE A 129 -7.74 -22.76 4.76
CA PHE A 129 -7.16 -22.14 5.96
C PHE A 129 -7.97 -22.35 7.23
N GLY A 130 -9.16 -22.97 7.14
CA GLY A 130 -10.15 -23.13 8.21
C GLY A 130 -10.94 -21.84 8.46
N GLU A 131 -12.19 -22.02 8.91
CA GLU A 131 -12.97 -20.90 9.44
C GLU A 131 -12.24 -20.37 10.67
N ASP A 132 -11.95 -19.06 10.72
CA ASP A 132 -11.41 -18.35 11.88
C ASP A 132 -9.94 -18.58 12.29
N LYS A 133 -9.04 -18.87 11.39
CA LYS A 133 -7.69 -18.39 11.64
C LYS A 133 -7.61 -16.93 11.13
N GLN A 134 -8.05 -15.98 11.96
CA GLN A 134 -7.47 -14.64 11.92
C GLN A 134 -5.97 -14.87 11.83
N MET A 135 -5.36 -14.43 10.75
CA MET A 135 -3.91 -14.34 10.67
C MET A 135 -3.48 -13.40 11.79
N SER A 136 -3.32 -13.95 12.99
CA SER A 136 -2.57 -13.30 14.04
C SER A 136 -1.16 -13.16 13.46
N ARG A 137 -0.75 -11.92 13.20
CA ARG A 137 0.67 -11.66 12.91
C ARG A 137 1.46 -12.41 13.97
N PRO A 138 2.50 -13.18 13.60
CA PRO A 138 3.42 -13.69 14.59
C PRO A 138 3.86 -12.48 15.42
N LYS A 139 3.68 -12.56 16.73
CA LYS A 139 4.26 -11.57 17.64
C LYS A 139 5.75 -11.58 17.34
N SER A 140 6.27 -10.45 16.90
CA SER A 140 7.72 -10.27 16.86
C SER A 140 8.18 -10.30 18.30
N ASP A 141 8.94 -11.35 18.68
CA ASP A 141 9.65 -11.41 19.94
C ASP A 141 10.83 -10.41 19.89
N CYS A 142 10.50 -9.14 19.83
CA CYS A 142 11.41 -8.01 19.96
C CYS A 142 10.80 -7.10 21.01
N ASP A 143 10.99 -7.50 22.28
CA ASP A 143 11.04 -6.60 23.42
C ASP A 143 12.50 -6.17 23.65
#